data_c8509678f9436b45d6baaa965ae71c66
#
_entry.id   c8509678f9436b45d6baaa965ae71c66
#
_cell.length_a   1.000
_cell.length_b   1.000
_cell.length_c   1.000
_cell.angle_alpha   90.00
_cell.angle_beta   90.00
_cell.angle_gamma   90.00
#
_symmetry.space_group_name_H-M   'P 1'
#
loop_
_entity.id
_entity.type
_entity.pdbx_description
1 polymer ?
#
loop_
_entity_poly.entity_id
_entity_poly.type
_entity_poly.pdbx_seq_one_letter_code
_entity_poly.pdbx_strand_id
1 'polypeptide(L)'
;MKKYKIGMYGGKFMPFHKGHNYCIETAIKECEKVCVILFYGGDDELRIIKNNKSKYLSVESRIKHLKNIIKKYDNAELYIVDVTKLKKEDGSEDWDAETPLVRKIVGNKLDVVYSSEPSYDPYFKRAYPEAVHRIVDYKREKYPISGEKIRNVKNEKEREKWIM
;
A
#
# COMPACT_ATOMS: atom_id res chain seq x y z
N MET A 1 0.10 -19.98 16.35
CA MET A 1 -1.20 -19.28 16.26
C MET A 1 -0.98 -17.85 15.79
N LYS A 2 -1.82 -17.39 14.87
CA LYS A 2 -1.71 -16.03 14.37
C LYS A 2 -2.28 -15.03 15.38
N LYS A 3 -1.68 -13.86 15.44
CA LYS A 3 -2.05 -12.80 16.38
C LYS A 3 -3.38 -12.13 16.02
N TYR A 4 -3.67 -12.01 14.72
CA TYR A 4 -4.87 -11.33 14.21
C TYR A 4 -5.61 -12.23 13.23
N LYS A 5 -6.93 -12.06 13.12
CA LYS A 5 -7.72 -12.77 12.12
C LYS A 5 -7.62 -12.10 10.75
N ILE A 6 -7.93 -10.80 10.68
CA ILE A 6 -7.98 -10.06 9.43
C ILE A 6 -7.09 -8.83 9.53
N GLY A 7 -6.10 -8.74 8.63
CA GLY A 7 -5.25 -7.58 8.49
C GLY A 7 -5.39 -6.94 7.11
N MET A 8 -5.04 -5.67 7.02
CA MET A 8 -5.09 -4.89 5.79
C MET A 8 -3.76 -4.16 5.59
N TYR A 9 -3.29 -4.15 4.36
CA TYR A 9 -2.17 -3.31 3.95
C TYR A 9 -2.48 -2.69 2.60
N GLY A 10 -2.54 -1.37 2.54
CA GLY A 10 -2.88 -0.65 1.32
C GLY A 10 -1.83 0.35 0.90
N GLY A 11 -1.80 0.68 -0.37
CA GLY A 11 -0.91 1.68 -0.91
C GLY A 11 -1.05 1.83 -2.41
N LYS A 12 -0.33 2.79 -2.97
CA LYS A 12 -0.24 2.99 -4.42
C LYS A 12 0.90 2.19 -5.03
N PHE A 13 1.92 1.89 -4.25
CA PHE A 13 3.07 1.06 -4.67
C PHE A 13 3.76 1.62 -5.94
N MET A 14 4.22 2.84 -5.85
CA MET A 14 4.80 3.59 -6.99
C MET A 14 6.30 3.86 -6.84
N PRO A 15 7.19 2.89 -7.07
CA PRO A 15 6.92 1.50 -7.42
C PRO A 15 6.78 0.61 -6.18
N PHE A 16 6.36 -0.63 -6.38
CA PHE A 16 6.40 -1.66 -5.34
C PHE A 16 7.88 -1.98 -5.03
N HIS A 17 8.25 -1.92 -3.75
CA HIS A 17 9.64 -2.05 -3.36
C HIS A 17 9.83 -2.92 -2.11
N LYS A 18 11.08 -3.14 -1.72
CA LYS A 18 11.44 -4.02 -0.60
C LYS A 18 10.80 -3.60 0.73
N GLY A 19 10.61 -2.30 0.97
CA GLY A 19 9.91 -1.80 2.16
C GLY A 19 8.46 -2.24 2.19
N HIS A 20 7.76 -2.17 1.06
CA HIS A 20 6.39 -2.65 0.93
C HIS A 20 6.33 -4.17 1.18
N ASN A 21 7.27 -4.90 0.60
CA ASN A 21 7.32 -6.35 0.77
C ASN A 21 7.53 -6.73 2.23
N TYR A 22 8.33 -5.98 2.95
CA TYR A 22 8.55 -6.22 4.38
C TYR A 22 7.25 -6.06 5.18
N CYS A 23 6.43 -5.06 4.85
CA CYS A 23 5.12 -4.90 5.46
C CYS A 23 4.21 -6.09 5.17
N ILE A 24 4.20 -6.57 3.93
CA ILE A 24 3.41 -7.75 3.54
C ILE A 24 3.88 -8.99 4.29
N GLU A 25 5.18 -9.24 4.34
CA GLU A 25 5.74 -10.38 5.08
C GLU A 25 5.37 -10.35 6.55
N THR A 26 5.42 -9.17 7.16
CA THR A 26 5.03 -8.98 8.56
C THR A 26 3.55 -9.34 8.75
N ALA A 27 2.68 -8.81 7.89
CA ALA A 27 1.24 -9.08 7.96
C ALA A 27 0.94 -10.57 7.76
N ILE A 28 1.61 -11.22 6.80
CA ILE A 28 1.44 -12.66 6.54
C ILE A 28 1.75 -13.51 7.77
N LYS A 29 2.78 -13.13 8.52
CA LYS A 29 3.17 -13.86 9.73
C LYS A 29 2.19 -13.64 10.88
N GLU A 30 1.60 -12.47 10.97
CA GLU A 30 0.76 -12.07 12.10
C GLU A 30 -0.73 -12.33 11.92
N CYS A 31 -1.21 -12.48 10.68
CA CYS A 31 -2.65 -12.58 10.39
C CYS A 31 -3.04 -13.91 9.76
N GLU A 32 -4.26 -14.34 10.09
CA GLU A 32 -4.87 -15.50 9.41
C GLU A 32 -5.22 -15.17 7.97
N LYS A 33 -5.70 -13.92 7.73
CA LYS A 33 -6.02 -13.40 6.39
C LYS A 33 -5.47 -12.00 6.23
N VAL A 34 -4.85 -11.71 5.09
CA VAL A 34 -4.33 -10.39 4.75
C VAL A 34 -4.99 -9.89 3.46
N CYS A 35 -5.61 -8.72 3.54
CA CYS A 35 -6.14 -8.01 2.37
C CYS A 35 -5.11 -6.98 1.94
N VAL A 36 -4.46 -7.19 0.80
CA VAL A 36 -3.54 -6.22 0.22
C VAL A 36 -4.34 -5.41 -0.80
N ILE A 37 -4.33 -4.09 -0.65
CA ILE A 37 -5.17 -3.20 -1.48
C ILE A 37 -4.28 -2.26 -2.28
N LEU A 38 -4.38 -2.35 -3.60
CA LEU A 38 -3.75 -1.39 -4.51
C LEU A 38 -4.74 -0.29 -4.85
N PHE A 39 -4.41 0.93 -4.45
CA PHE A 39 -5.16 2.12 -4.84
C PHE A 39 -4.52 2.72 -6.07
N TYR A 40 -5.31 3.05 -7.09
CA TYR A 40 -4.77 3.67 -8.30
C TYR A 40 -5.67 4.80 -8.79
N GLY A 41 -5.07 5.72 -9.54
CA GLY A 41 -5.77 6.83 -10.14
C GLY A 41 -5.53 8.14 -9.40
N GLY A 42 -6.15 9.21 -9.92
CA GLY A 42 -6.04 10.54 -9.36
C GLY A 42 -4.99 11.41 -10.07
N ASP A 43 -5.12 12.71 -9.87
CA ASP A 43 -4.30 13.69 -10.57
C ASP A 43 -2.82 13.63 -10.17
N ASP A 44 -2.55 13.37 -8.89
CA ASP A 44 -1.18 13.25 -8.38
C ASP A 44 -0.46 12.05 -9.01
N GLU A 45 -1.15 10.92 -9.11
CA GLU A 45 -0.59 9.72 -9.73
C GLU A 45 -0.26 9.96 -11.20
N LEU A 46 -1.18 10.58 -11.96
CA LEU A 46 -0.96 10.90 -13.36
C LEU A 46 0.24 11.82 -13.54
N ARG A 47 0.39 12.83 -12.68
CA ARG A 47 1.52 13.73 -12.68
C ARG A 47 2.83 13.01 -12.42
N ILE A 48 2.86 12.12 -11.43
CA ILE A 48 4.05 11.32 -11.10
C ILE A 48 4.44 10.45 -12.28
N ILE A 49 3.48 9.76 -12.90
CA ILE A 49 3.76 8.89 -14.07
C ILE A 49 4.29 9.71 -15.23
N LYS A 50 3.71 10.89 -15.49
CA LYS A 50 4.12 11.78 -16.57
C LYS A 50 5.56 12.30 -16.37
N ASN A 51 5.92 12.62 -15.14
CA ASN A 51 7.21 13.22 -14.82
C ASN A 51 8.33 12.21 -14.58
N ASN A 52 8.01 10.92 -14.47
CA ASN A 52 8.97 9.86 -14.19
C ASN A 52 8.83 8.76 -15.24
N LYS A 53 9.85 8.58 -16.06
CA LYS A 53 9.82 7.64 -17.19
C LYS A 53 10.14 6.18 -16.80
N SER A 54 9.83 5.79 -15.57
CA SER A 54 10.08 4.41 -15.15
C SER A 54 8.95 3.48 -15.60
N LYS A 55 9.34 2.33 -16.15
CA LYS A 55 8.40 1.27 -16.55
C LYS A 55 7.65 0.64 -15.36
N TYR A 56 8.10 0.92 -14.13
CA TYR A 56 7.54 0.30 -12.93
C TYR A 56 6.38 1.10 -12.30
N LEU A 57 5.97 2.22 -12.91
CA LEU A 57 4.93 3.10 -12.34
C LEU A 57 3.54 2.90 -12.93
N SER A 58 3.41 2.22 -14.07
CA SER A 58 2.09 1.98 -14.65
C SER A 58 1.23 1.10 -13.73
N VAL A 59 -0.09 1.25 -13.84
CA VAL A 59 -1.03 0.41 -13.09
C VAL A 59 -0.80 -1.06 -13.39
N GLU A 60 -0.61 -1.41 -14.67
CA GLU A 60 -0.37 -2.77 -15.12
C GLU A 60 0.89 -3.37 -14.48
N SER A 61 1.96 -2.60 -14.45
CA SER A 61 3.23 -3.02 -13.83
C SER A 61 3.06 -3.27 -12.34
N ARG A 62 2.38 -2.35 -11.64
CA ARG A 62 2.13 -2.47 -10.20
C ARG A 62 1.28 -3.70 -9.88
N ILE A 63 0.21 -3.92 -10.65
CA ILE A 63 -0.65 -5.09 -10.48
C ILE A 63 0.16 -6.38 -10.69
N LYS A 64 0.95 -6.43 -11.74
CA LYS A 64 1.77 -7.60 -12.06
C LYS A 64 2.75 -7.93 -10.93
N HIS A 65 3.45 -6.93 -10.41
CA HIS A 65 4.41 -7.14 -9.32
C HIS A 65 3.71 -7.66 -8.06
N LEU A 66 2.60 -7.03 -7.68
CA LEU A 66 1.85 -7.44 -6.49
C LEU A 66 1.28 -8.84 -6.64
N LYS A 67 0.72 -9.18 -7.78
CA LYS A 67 0.21 -10.53 -8.05
C LYS A 67 1.32 -11.57 -7.91
N ASN A 68 2.50 -11.29 -8.44
CA ASN A 68 3.63 -12.21 -8.37
C ASN A 68 4.11 -12.45 -6.93
N ILE A 69 4.05 -11.44 -6.08
CA ILE A 69 4.42 -11.56 -4.67
C ILE A 69 3.34 -12.30 -3.89
N ILE A 70 2.09 -11.87 -4.05
CA ILE A 70 0.96 -12.35 -3.22
C ILE A 70 0.61 -13.80 -3.51
N LYS A 71 0.76 -14.25 -4.76
CA LYS A 71 0.45 -15.65 -5.13
C LYS A 71 1.28 -16.69 -4.36
N LYS A 72 2.36 -16.27 -3.73
CA LYS A 72 3.22 -17.16 -2.92
C LYS A 72 2.62 -17.50 -1.56
N TYR A 73 1.56 -16.80 -1.16
CA TYR A 73 0.97 -16.91 0.16
C TYR A 73 -0.48 -17.35 0.09
N ASP A 74 -0.83 -18.36 0.89
CA ASP A 74 -2.19 -18.90 0.95
C ASP A 74 -3.18 -17.98 1.66
N ASN A 75 -2.67 -17.11 2.54
CA ASN A 75 -3.49 -16.26 3.39
C ASN A 75 -3.55 -14.79 2.96
N ALA A 76 -3.10 -14.46 1.76
CA ALA A 76 -3.15 -13.09 1.23
C ALA A 76 -3.91 -13.02 -0.09
N GLU A 77 -4.70 -11.96 -0.26
CA GLU A 77 -5.40 -11.67 -1.51
C GLU A 77 -5.16 -10.23 -1.92
N LEU A 78 -5.07 -9.98 -3.22
CA LEU A 78 -4.94 -8.64 -3.78
C LEU A 78 -6.30 -8.12 -4.19
N TYR A 79 -6.58 -6.89 -3.76
CA TYR A 79 -7.77 -6.13 -4.17
C TYR A 79 -7.30 -4.83 -4.81
N ILE A 80 -8.06 -4.35 -5.79
CA ILE A 80 -7.71 -3.16 -6.57
C ILE A 80 -8.84 -2.14 -6.44
N VAL A 81 -8.50 -0.92 -6.02
CA VAL A 81 -9.48 0.15 -5.83
C VAL A 81 -9.12 1.34 -6.70
N ASP A 82 -10.06 1.75 -7.56
CA ASP A 82 -9.92 2.94 -8.40
C ASP A 82 -10.37 4.16 -7.61
N VAL A 83 -9.45 5.08 -7.35
CA VAL A 83 -9.73 6.29 -6.58
C VAL A 83 -9.76 7.54 -7.47
N THR A 84 -9.78 7.37 -8.78
CA THR A 84 -9.71 8.48 -9.76
C THR A 84 -10.73 9.58 -9.48
N LYS A 85 -11.96 9.20 -9.11
CA LYS A 85 -13.07 10.15 -8.88
C LYS A 85 -13.22 10.56 -7.41
N LEU A 86 -12.42 10.03 -6.52
CA LEU A 86 -12.51 10.28 -5.08
C LEU A 86 -11.50 11.35 -4.67
N LYS A 87 -11.86 12.59 -4.92
CA LYS A 87 -10.99 13.73 -4.61
C LYS A 87 -11.78 14.85 -3.95
N LYS A 88 -11.08 15.65 -3.14
CA LYS A 88 -11.64 16.84 -2.50
C LYS A 88 -11.75 17.98 -3.51
N GLU A 89 -12.38 19.08 -3.10
CA GLU A 89 -12.54 20.28 -3.95
C GLU A 89 -11.18 20.82 -4.42
N ASP A 90 -10.15 20.70 -3.60
CA ASP A 90 -8.79 21.16 -3.93
C ASP A 90 -8.03 20.22 -4.87
N GLY A 91 -8.64 19.09 -5.26
CA GLY A 91 -8.02 18.08 -6.13
C GLY A 91 -7.22 17.01 -5.42
N SER A 92 -7.01 17.12 -4.11
CA SER A 92 -6.30 16.09 -3.34
C SER A 92 -7.18 14.85 -3.14
N GLU A 93 -6.54 13.69 -2.94
CA GLU A 93 -7.24 12.43 -2.72
C GLU A 93 -8.07 12.49 -1.43
N ASP A 94 -9.31 12.01 -1.51
CA ASP A 94 -10.23 11.98 -0.37
C ASP A 94 -10.27 10.57 0.24
N TRP A 95 -9.43 10.35 1.22
CA TRP A 95 -9.33 9.04 1.89
C TRP A 95 -10.62 8.65 2.61
N ASP A 96 -11.34 9.63 3.16
CA ASP A 96 -12.61 9.34 3.81
C ASP A 96 -13.66 8.82 2.82
N ALA A 97 -13.62 9.31 1.56
CA ALA A 97 -14.48 8.80 0.51
C ALA A 97 -14.10 7.39 0.06
N GLU A 98 -12.84 6.99 0.25
CA GLU A 98 -12.37 5.64 -0.09
C GLU A 98 -12.78 4.59 0.95
N THR A 99 -13.04 5.01 2.18
CA THR A 99 -13.33 4.12 3.29
C THR A 99 -14.48 3.14 3.00
N PRO A 100 -15.63 3.56 2.44
CA PRO A 100 -16.70 2.60 2.12
C PRO A 100 -16.28 1.51 1.14
N LEU A 101 -15.42 1.83 0.18
CA LEU A 101 -14.92 0.86 -0.79
C LEU A 101 -14.01 -0.17 -0.10
N VAL A 102 -13.15 0.30 0.80
CA VAL A 102 -12.28 -0.58 1.58
C VAL A 102 -13.10 -1.47 2.51
N ARG A 103 -14.15 -0.92 3.13
CA ARG A 103 -15.04 -1.69 4.02
C ARG A 103 -15.74 -2.83 3.30
N LYS A 104 -16.06 -2.69 2.03
CA LYS A 104 -16.61 -3.78 1.22
C LYS A 104 -15.63 -4.93 1.09
N ILE A 105 -14.34 -4.65 1.16
CA ILE A 105 -13.29 -5.67 1.05
C ILE A 105 -13.01 -6.31 2.42
N VAL A 106 -12.79 -5.49 3.44
CA VAL A 106 -12.30 -5.96 4.75
C VAL A 106 -13.41 -6.22 5.76
N GLY A 107 -14.62 -5.74 5.51
CA GLY A 107 -15.75 -5.89 6.44
C GLY A 107 -15.66 -4.93 7.61
N ASN A 108 -16.43 -5.24 8.68
CA ASN A 108 -16.58 -4.39 9.85
C ASN A 108 -15.78 -4.85 11.07
N LYS A 109 -15.04 -5.96 10.95
CA LYS A 109 -14.28 -6.57 12.04
C LYS A 109 -12.78 -6.65 11.70
N LEU A 110 -12.24 -5.58 11.16
CA LEU A 110 -10.82 -5.51 10.84
C LEU A 110 -10.01 -5.46 12.14
N ASP A 111 -9.00 -6.31 12.26
CA ASP A 111 -8.20 -6.40 13.50
C ASP A 111 -6.97 -5.50 13.46
N VAL A 112 -6.36 -5.32 12.29
CA VAL A 112 -5.09 -4.60 12.19
C VAL A 112 -4.91 -3.96 10.81
N VAL A 113 -4.37 -2.75 10.80
CA VAL A 113 -3.95 -2.03 9.58
C VAL A 113 -2.45 -1.84 9.65
N TYR A 114 -1.76 -2.22 8.59
CA TYR A 114 -0.30 -2.10 8.49
C TYR A 114 0.10 -0.87 7.69
N SER A 115 1.14 -0.19 8.14
CA SER A 115 1.82 0.86 7.37
C SER A 115 3.21 1.09 7.94
N SER A 116 4.04 1.86 7.24
CA SER A 116 5.32 2.34 7.75
C SER A 116 5.25 3.83 8.09
N GLU A 117 4.05 4.42 8.08
CA GLU A 117 3.88 5.86 8.20
C GLU A 117 3.04 6.25 9.41
N PRO A 118 3.68 6.74 10.50
CA PRO A 118 2.94 7.14 11.70
C PRO A 118 1.90 8.24 11.47
N SER A 119 2.11 9.11 10.48
CA SER A 119 1.20 10.23 10.20
C SER A 119 -0.18 9.77 9.71
N TYR A 120 -0.33 8.50 9.32
CA TYR A 120 -1.62 7.94 8.91
C TYR A 120 -2.51 7.55 10.09
N ASP A 121 -1.96 7.55 11.30
CA ASP A 121 -2.69 7.10 12.50
C ASP A 121 -4.03 7.80 12.74
N PRO A 122 -4.13 9.14 12.64
CA PRO A 122 -5.42 9.81 12.84
C PRO A 122 -6.50 9.35 11.86
N TYR A 123 -6.13 9.14 10.59
CA TYR A 123 -7.07 8.64 9.61
C TYR A 123 -7.52 7.21 9.94
N PHE A 124 -6.57 6.32 10.25
CA PHE A 124 -6.91 4.92 10.56
C PHE A 124 -7.76 4.80 11.82
N LYS A 125 -7.52 5.63 12.83
CA LYS A 125 -8.36 5.64 14.03
C LYS A 125 -9.79 6.07 13.74
N ARG A 126 -9.96 6.99 12.81
CA ARG A 126 -11.28 7.46 12.39
C ARG A 126 -11.99 6.45 11.49
N ALA A 127 -11.27 5.91 10.50
CA ALA A 127 -11.84 5.00 9.50
C ALA A 127 -12.03 3.59 10.02
N TYR A 128 -11.09 3.10 10.84
CA TYR A 128 -11.04 1.72 11.32
C TYR A 128 -10.82 1.70 12.84
N PRO A 129 -11.79 2.22 13.62
CA PRO A 129 -11.59 2.38 15.08
C PRO A 129 -11.42 1.05 15.81
N GLU A 130 -11.91 -0.05 15.25
CA GLU A 130 -11.75 -1.39 15.84
C GLU A 130 -10.36 -1.98 15.62
N ALA A 131 -9.57 -1.42 14.69
CA ALA A 131 -8.30 -2.01 14.28
C ALA A 131 -7.10 -1.35 14.96
N VAL A 132 -6.07 -2.15 15.23
CA VAL A 132 -4.76 -1.63 15.66
C VAL A 132 -4.02 -1.11 14.44
N HIS A 133 -3.37 0.03 14.55
CA HIS A 133 -2.45 0.51 13.52
C HIS A 133 -1.05 -0.02 13.85
N ARG A 134 -0.61 -1.03 13.12
CA ARG A 134 0.70 -1.66 13.29
C ARG A 134 1.70 -0.96 12.36
N ILE A 135 2.60 -0.19 12.97
CA ILE A 135 3.61 0.56 12.22
C ILE A 135 4.85 -0.31 12.08
N VAL A 136 5.24 -0.61 10.82
CA VAL A 136 6.34 -1.49 10.48
C VAL A 136 7.51 -0.65 10.00
N ASP A 137 8.67 -0.78 10.69
CA ASP A 137 9.91 -0.11 10.30
C ASP A 137 9.75 1.41 10.08
N TYR A 138 9.07 2.09 11.04
CA TYR A 138 8.71 3.49 10.86
C TYR A 138 9.92 4.42 10.69
N LYS A 139 11.07 4.06 11.25
CA LYS A 139 12.33 4.79 11.08
C LYS A 139 13.06 4.40 9.80
N ARG A 140 12.53 3.43 9.07
CA ARG A 140 13.11 2.90 7.84
C ARG A 140 14.55 2.40 8.04
N GLU A 141 14.81 1.77 9.17
CA GLU A 141 16.13 1.23 9.51
C GLU A 141 16.45 -0.03 8.72
N LYS A 142 15.47 -0.92 8.55
CA LYS A 142 15.65 -2.16 7.80
C LYS A 142 15.70 -1.91 6.29
N TYR A 143 14.77 -1.09 5.78
CA TYR A 143 14.72 -0.72 4.37
C TYR A 143 14.63 0.80 4.26
N PRO A 144 15.78 1.51 4.19
CA PRO A 144 15.81 2.99 4.18
C PRO A 144 15.42 3.56 2.83
N ILE A 145 14.19 3.25 2.38
CA ILE A 145 13.72 3.63 1.06
C ILE A 145 12.23 3.98 1.09
N SER A 146 11.80 4.79 0.14
CA SER A 146 10.39 5.12 -0.10
C SER A 146 10.17 5.18 -1.60
N GLY A 147 8.90 5.14 -2.03
CA GLY A 147 8.57 5.30 -3.45
C GLY A 147 9.14 6.58 -4.01
N GLU A 148 9.03 7.69 -3.26
CA GLU A 148 9.57 8.99 -3.66
C GLU A 148 11.09 8.94 -3.87
N LYS A 149 11.83 8.36 -2.93
CA LYS A 149 13.28 8.22 -3.07
C LYS A 149 13.67 7.40 -4.28
N ILE A 150 12.96 6.31 -4.53
CA ILE A 150 13.22 5.46 -5.70
C ILE A 150 12.93 6.21 -7.00
N ARG A 151 11.82 6.94 -7.07
CA ARG A 151 11.47 7.72 -8.27
C ARG A 151 12.50 8.80 -8.57
N ASN A 152 13.15 9.35 -7.55
CA ASN A 152 14.15 10.42 -7.71
C ASN A 152 15.55 9.91 -8.04
N VAL A 153 15.78 8.60 -8.01
CA VAL A 153 17.07 8.02 -8.43
C VAL A 153 17.16 8.09 -9.96
N LYS A 154 18.24 8.64 -10.47
CA LYS A 154 18.43 8.87 -11.90
C LYS A 154 18.84 7.62 -12.68
N ASN A 155 19.49 6.64 -12.02
CA ASN A 155 20.00 5.43 -12.65
C ASN A 155 19.00 4.28 -12.47
N GLU A 156 18.51 3.71 -13.59
CA GLU A 156 17.53 2.61 -13.56
C GLU A 156 18.05 1.36 -12.84
N LYS A 157 19.34 1.02 -12.99
CA LYS A 157 19.93 -0.13 -12.28
C LYS A 157 19.91 0.07 -10.77
N GLU A 158 20.12 1.30 -10.32
CA GLU A 158 20.09 1.62 -8.90
C GLU A 158 18.67 1.57 -8.35
N ARG A 159 17.68 1.98 -9.13
CA ARG A 159 16.27 1.84 -8.78
C ARG A 159 15.88 0.38 -8.62
N GLU A 160 16.30 -0.45 -9.57
CA GLU A 160 15.96 -1.89 -9.61
C GLU A 160 16.43 -2.65 -8.39
N LYS A 161 17.46 -2.17 -7.71
CA LYS A 161 17.97 -2.71 -6.46
C LYS A 161 16.90 -2.76 -5.35
N TRP A 162 15.96 -1.80 -5.36
CA TRP A 162 14.93 -1.67 -4.35
C TRP A 162 13.57 -2.20 -4.78
N ILE A 163 13.36 -2.41 -6.07
CA ILE A 163 12.10 -2.86 -6.64
C ILE A 163 12.00 -4.38 -6.55
N MET A 164 10.78 -4.86 -6.25
CA MET A 164 10.50 -6.31 -6.14
C MET A 164 9.95 -6.89 -7.42
#